data_8f91c8fb29064bb0fab4ce0b2d7f7233
#
_entry.id   8f91c8fb29064bb0fab4ce0b2d7f7233
#
_cell.length_a   1.000
_cell.length_b   1.000
_cell.length_c   1.000
_cell.angle_alpha   90.00
_cell.angle_beta   90.00
_cell.angle_gamma   90.00
#
_symmetry.space_group_name_H-M   'P 1'
#
loop_
_entity.id
_entity.type
_entity.pdbx_description
1 polymer ?
#
loop_
_entity_poly.entity_id
_entity_poly.type
_entity_poly.pdbx_seq_one_letter_code
_entity_poly.pdbx_strand_id
1 'polypeptide(L)'
;MANETVEFRPKRIRWVAGVAAVAVVVLFTVLSFGLHGSAGFENSGQFQRGDQAAMIGLGVLIGLGVLTLARPRVRADGAGITIRNIIGGYELPWSVVRAVRFDRNSPWATLDLYDDETVSVHALQAADKEYAVQGVRALRALHTTAATA
;
A
#
# COMPACT_ATOMS: atom_id res chain seq x y z
N MET A 1 31.90 -5.16 7.76
CA MET A 1 30.81 -4.58 8.58
C MET A 1 29.50 -5.01 7.96
N ALA A 2 28.59 -5.58 8.73
CA ALA A 2 27.33 -6.10 8.21
C ALA A 2 26.55 -4.95 7.58
N ASN A 3 26.17 -5.09 6.29
CA ASN A 3 25.20 -4.22 5.65
C ASN A 3 23.87 -4.42 6.38
N GLU A 4 23.62 -3.58 7.37
CA GLU A 4 22.38 -3.62 8.14
C GLU A 4 21.24 -3.17 7.18
N THR A 5 20.53 -4.16 6.63
CA THR A 5 19.38 -3.90 5.77
C THR A 5 18.18 -3.62 6.66
N VAL A 6 17.58 -2.44 6.50
CA VAL A 6 16.34 -2.09 7.18
C VAL A 6 15.15 -2.28 6.22
N GLU A 7 14.06 -2.84 6.73
CA GLU A 7 12.82 -3.01 5.96
C GLU A 7 11.64 -2.45 6.74
N PHE A 8 10.84 -1.60 6.08
CA PHE A 8 9.60 -1.06 6.64
C PHE A 8 8.42 -1.36 5.73
N ARG A 9 7.28 -1.69 6.38
CA ARG A 9 6.00 -1.93 5.73
C ARG A 9 4.91 -1.21 6.51
N PRO A 10 3.91 -0.59 5.84
CA PRO A 10 2.84 0.10 6.52
C PRO A 10 2.02 -0.89 7.34
N LYS A 11 1.83 -0.62 8.63
CA LYS A 11 1.13 -1.53 9.54
C LYS A 11 -0.38 -1.33 9.47
N ARG A 12 -0.84 -0.08 9.59
CA ARG A 12 -2.26 0.22 9.67
C ARG A 12 -2.99 -0.07 8.37
N ILE A 13 -2.46 0.38 7.23
CA ILE A 13 -3.14 0.18 5.94
C ILE A 13 -3.27 -1.30 5.58
N ARG A 14 -2.32 -2.14 5.99
CA ARG A 14 -2.41 -3.59 5.77
C ARG A 14 -3.60 -4.21 6.49
N TRP A 15 -3.82 -3.79 7.75
CA TRP A 15 -4.95 -4.27 8.55
C TRP A 15 -6.27 -3.73 8.01
N VAL A 16 -6.33 -2.42 7.72
CA VAL A 16 -7.51 -1.78 7.13
C VAL A 16 -7.86 -2.37 5.78
N ALA A 17 -6.88 -2.59 4.89
CA ALA A 17 -7.10 -3.21 3.58
C ALA A 17 -7.60 -4.66 3.72
N GLY A 18 -7.07 -5.43 4.68
CA GLY A 18 -7.54 -6.79 4.97
C GLY A 18 -9.00 -6.81 5.41
N VAL A 19 -9.35 -5.99 6.39
CA VAL A 19 -10.74 -5.86 6.89
C VAL A 19 -11.67 -5.38 5.79
N ALA A 20 -11.27 -4.36 5.02
CA ALA A 20 -12.07 -3.82 3.93
C ALA A 20 -12.29 -4.85 2.81
N ALA A 21 -11.27 -5.64 2.46
CA ALA A 21 -11.40 -6.70 1.46
C ALA A 21 -12.40 -7.77 1.90
N VAL A 22 -12.33 -8.21 3.16
CA VAL A 22 -13.30 -9.16 3.73
C VAL A 22 -14.70 -8.57 3.74
N ALA A 23 -14.85 -7.31 4.18
CA ALA A 23 -16.14 -6.63 4.21
C ALA A 23 -16.78 -6.53 2.82
N VAL A 24 -16.00 -6.24 1.79
CA VAL A 24 -16.48 -6.20 0.39
C VAL A 24 -16.97 -7.58 -0.06
N VAL A 25 -16.19 -8.63 0.17
CA VAL A 25 -16.58 -10.00 -0.21
C VAL A 25 -17.87 -10.42 0.51
N VAL A 26 -17.96 -10.16 1.83
CA VAL A 26 -19.17 -10.45 2.62
C VAL A 26 -20.37 -9.66 2.09
N LEU A 27 -20.21 -8.37 1.83
CA LEU A 27 -21.27 -7.52 1.28
C LEU A 27 -21.82 -8.08 -0.03
N PHE A 28 -20.96 -8.37 -1.00
CA PHE A 28 -21.36 -8.91 -2.29
C PHE A 28 -22.00 -10.29 -2.17
N THR A 29 -21.51 -11.11 -1.23
CA THR A 29 -22.10 -12.42 -0.95
C THR A 29 -23.51 -12.27 -0.37
N VAL A 30 -23.69 -11.42 0.66
CA VAL A 30 -25.01 -11.17 1.27
C VAL A 30 -25.99 -10.59 0.26
N LEU A 31 -25.57 -9.62 -0.54
CA LEU A 31 -26.39 -9.04 -1.61
C LEU A 31 -26.79 -10.10 -2.64
N SER A 32 -25.88 -11.01 -3.02
CA SER A 32 -26.20 -12.07 -3.99
C SER A 32 -27.25 -13.05 -3.47
N PHE A 33 -27.29 -13.32 -2.17
CA PHE A 33 -28.35 -14.14 -1.55
C PHE A 33 -29.66 -13.35 -1.35
N GLY A 34 -29.58 -12.05 -1.02
CA GLY A 34 -30.75 -11.21 -0.80
C GLY A 34 -31.56 -10.93 -2.09
N LEU A 35 -30.91 -10.97 -3.24
CA LEU A 35 -31.56 -10.80 -4.54
C LEU A 35 -32.31 -12.05 -5.01
N HIS A 36 -32.13 -13.20 -4.35
CA HIS A 36 -32.91 -14.42 -4.57
C HIS A 36 -34.29 -14.29 -3.92
N GLY A 37 -35.26 -13.77 -4.62
CA GLY A 37 -36.67 -13.89 -4.23
C GLY A 37 -37.44 -12.60 -3.95
N SER A 38 -36.92 -11.42 -4.20
CA SER A 38 -37.62 -10.17 -3.89
C SER A 38 -37.62 -9.10 -4.99
N ALA A 39 -37.30 -9.43 -6.22
CA ALA A 39 -37.48 -8.49 -7.32
C ALA A 39 -38.92 -8.60 -7.85
N GLY A 40 -39.88 -8.03 -7.13
CA GLY A 40 -41.25 -7.81 -7.57
C GLY A 40 -41.36 -6.75 -8.65
N PHE A 41 -40.49 -6.75 -9.64
CA PHE A 41 -40.62 -6.03 -10.88
C PHE A 41 -41.01 -7.04 -11.95
N GLU A 42 -42.20 -6.95 -12.41
CA GLU A 42 -42.93 -7.83 -13.35
C GLU A 42 -42.25 -8.08 -14.72
N ASN A 43 -41.01 -7.61 -14.92
CA ASN A 43 -40.25 -7.78 -16.15
C ASN A 43 -38.72 -7.92 -15.95
N SER A 44 -38.24 -8.22 -14.76
CA SER A 44 -36.83 -8.47 -14.49
C SER A 44 -36.56 -9.97 -14.63
N GLY A 45 -35.61 -10.34 -15.49
CA GLY A 45 -35.17 -11.73 -15.63
C GLY A 45 -34.81 -12.29 -14.24
N GLN A 46 -35.17 -13.56 -14.01
CA GLN A 46 -34.90 -14.23 -12.75
C GLN A 46 -33.38 -14.24 -12.49
N PHE A 47 -32.98 -13.75 -11.30
CA PHE A 47 -31.60 -13.83 -10.83
C PHE A 47 -31.17 -15.30 -10.73
N GLN A 48 -30.31 -15.71 -11.64
CA GLN A 48 -29.90 -17.10 -11.78
C GLN A 48 -28.65 -17.42 -10.94
N ARG A 49 -28.37 -18.72 -10.78
CA ARG A 49 -27.12 -19.16 -10.10
C ARG A 49 -25.85 -18.59 -10.75
N GLY A 50 -25.86 -18.36 -12.07
CA GLY A 50 -24.77 -17.72 -12.78
C GLY A 50 -24.53 -16.29 -12.34
N ASP A 51 -25.61 -15.51 -12.17
CA ASP A 51 -25.53 -14.12 -11.69
C ASP A 51 -25.03 -14.04 -10.26
N GLN A 52 -25.43 -14.99 -9.42
CA GLN A 52 -24.93 -15.12 -8.07
C GLN A 52 -23.41 -15.36 -8.04
N ALA A 53 -22.95 -16.32 -8.84
CA ALA A 53 -21.52 -16.62 -8.95
C ALA A 53 -20.72 -15.42 -9.48
N ALA A 54 -21.26 -14.72 -10.49
CA ALA A 54 -20.65 -13.53 -11.05
C ALA A 54 -20.55 -12.39 -10.01
N MET A 55 -21.58 -12.20 -9.19
CA MET A 55 -21.62 -11.17 -8.16
C MET A 55 -20.62 -11.46 -7.03
N ILE A 56 -20.54 -12.69 -6.57
CA ILE A 56 -19.53 -13.12 -5.57
C ILE A 56 -18.13 -12.97 -6.18
N GLY A 57 -17.94 -13.41 -7.44
CA GLY A 57 -16.67 -13.26 -8.16
C GLY A 57 -16.24 -11.81 -8.28
N LEU A 58 -17.15 -10.89 -8.55
CA LEU A 58 -16.89 -9.45 -8.59
C LEU A 58 -16.44 -8.95 -7.20
N GLY A 59 -17.11 -9.35 -6.13
CA GLY A 59 -16.73 -9.03 -4.76
C GLY A 59 -15.31 -9.50 -4.43
N VAL A 60 -14.96 -10.72 -4.85
CA VAL A 60 -13.60 -11.27 -4.69
C VAL A 60 -12.57 -10.45 -5.48
N LEU A 61 -12.85 -10.10 -6.74
CA LEU A 61 -11.95 -9.30 -7.57
C LEU A 61 -11.70 -7.91 -6.96
N ILE A 62 -12.76 -7.24 -6.49
CA ILE A 62 -12.64 -5.94 -5.81
C ILE A 62 -11.84 -6.11 -4.51
N GLY A 63 -12.11 -7.15 -3.72
CA GLY A 63 -11.35 -7.46 -2.49
C GLY A 63 -9.86 -7.67 -2.76
N LEU A 64 -9.51 -8.41 -3.81
CA LEU A 64 -8.11 -8.58 -4.25
C LEU A 64 -7.49 -7.24 -4.68
N GLY A 65 -8.25 -6.40 -5.39
CA GLY A 65 -7.82 -5.03 -5.72
C GLY A 65 -7.50 -4.20 -4.47
N VAL A 66 -8.38 -4.24 -3.46
CA VAL A 66 -8.16 -3.56 -2.16
C VAL A 66 -6.90 -4.07 -1.46
N LEU A 67 -6.60 -5.36 -1.51
CA LEU A 67 -5.39 -5.92 -0.91
C LEU A 67 -4.10 -5.41 -1.55
N THR A 68 -4.13 -4.87 -2.77
CA THR A 68 -2.94 -4.26 -3.38
C THR A 68 -2.46 -3.02 -2.62
N LEU A 69 -3.35 -2.34 -1.87
CA LEU A 69 -3.01 -1.22 -1.00
C LEU A 69 -2.08 -1.62 0.16
N ALA A 70 -2.01 -2.91 0.48
CA ALA A 70 -1.12 -3.46 1.50
C ALA A 70 0.29 -3.81 0.99
N ARG A 71 0.56 -3.64 -0.31
CA ARG A 71 1.82 -4.03 -0.98
C ARG A 71 3.03 -3.11 -0.73
N PRO A 72 2.89 -1.80 -0.40
CA PRO A 72 4.03 -0.92 -0.24
C PRO A 72 5.06 -1.48 0.74
N ARG A 73 6.33 -1.34 0.40
CA ARG A 73 7.47 -1.66 1.26
C ARG A 73 8.68 -0.82 0.87
N VAL A 74 9.53 -0.55 1.82
CA VAL A 74 10.83 0.08 1.60
C VAL A 74 11.91 -0.79 2.24
N ARG A 75 12.99 -1.00 1.52
CA ARG A 75 14.21 -1.62 1.99
C ARG A 75 15.37 -0.68 1.72
N ALA A 76 16.27 -0.55 2.67
CA ALA A 76 17.45 0.26 2.50
C ALA A 76 18.63 -0.39 3.21
N ASP A 77 19.81 -0.19 2.65
CA ASP A 77 21.09 -0.61 3.19
C ASP A 77 22.17 0.46 2.92
N GLY A 78 23.43 0.15 3.14
CA GLY A 78 24.53 1.08 2.87
C GLY A 78 24.72 1.47 1.41
N ALA A 79 24.21 0.68 0.44
CA ALA A 79 24.37 0.94 -0.99
C ALA A 79 23.25 1.81 -1.55
N GLY A 80 22.01 1.66 -1.04
CA GLY A 80 20.89 2.39 -1.58
C GLY A 80 19.56 2.06 -0.94
N ILE A 81 18.49 2.46 -1.61
CA ILE A 81 17.12 2.30 -1.17
C ILE A 81 16.27 1.68 -2.29
N THR A 82 15.55 0.63 -1.95
CA THR A 82 14.54 0.00 -2.82
C THR A 82 13.16 0.31 -2.28
N ILE A 83 12.35 0.98 -3.08
CA ILE A 83 10.98 1.38 -2.77
C ILE A 83 10.04 0.57 -3.63
N ARG A 84 9.05 -0.06 -3.02
CA ARG A 84 7.91 -0.65 -3.71
C ARG A 84 6.65 0.05 -3.28
N ASN A 85 6.04 0.77 -4.19
CA ASN A 85 4.78 1.46 -3.99
C ASN A 85 3.58 0.57 -4.40
N ILE A 86 2.36 1.10 -4.33
CA ILE A 86 1.13 0.42 -4.80
C ILE A 86 1.28 0.09 -6.29
N ILE A 87 1.73 1.07 -7.06
CA ILE A 87 2.03 0.96 -8.49
C ILE A 87 3.50 1.34 -8.66
N GLY A 88 4.27 0.45 -9.29
CA GLY A 88 5.69 0.66 -9.57
C GLY A 88 6.63 0.51 -8.36
N GLY A 89 7.89 0.73 -8.61
CA GLY A 89 8.97 0.70 -7.64
C GLY A 89 10.19 1.41 -8.15
N TYR A 90 11.11 1.74 -7.23
CA TYR A 90 12.34 2.45 -7.51
C TYR A 90 13.49 1.73 -6.79
N GLU A 91 14.62 1.66 -7.46
CA GLU A 91 15.91 1.24 -6.87
C GLU A 91 16.88 2.40 -7.07
N LEU A 92 17.25 3.05 -5.99
CA LEU A 92 18.03 4.29 -6.02
C LEU A 92 19.28 4.13 -5.17
N PRO A 93 20.49 4.35 -5.74
CA PRO A 93 21.68 4.51 -4.92
C PRO A 93 21.57 5.80 -4.11
N TRP A 94 22.18 5.82 -2.92
CA TRP A 94 22.15 7.02 -2.07
C TRP A 94 22.75 8.26 -2.74
N SER A 95 23.64 8.09 -3.72
CA SER A 95 24.28 9.17 -4.46
C SER A 95 23.29 10.04 -5.27
N VAL A 96 22.11 9.55 -5.63
CA VAL A 96 21.09 10.33 -6.33
C VAL A 96 20.07 10.96 -5.38
N VAL A 97 20.06 10.55 -4.10
CA VAL A 97 19.13 11.04 -3.09
C VAL A 97 19.72 12.28 -2.42
N ARG A 98 19.05 13.42 -2.57
CA ARG A 98 19.42 14.67 -1.92
C ARG A 98 18.98 14.75 -0.46
N ALA A 99 17.74 14.33 -0.18
CA ALA A 99 17.19 14.38 1.17
C ALA A 99 16.04 13.38 1.37
N VAL A 100 15.88 12.93 2.61
CA VAL A 100 14.70 12.17 3.06
C VAL A 100 13.79 13.10 3.84
N ARG A 101 12.61 13.41 3.29
CA ARG A 101 11.63 14.34 3.89
C ARG A 101 10.43 13.63 4.46
N PHE A 102 9.90 14.20 5.52
CA PHE A 102 8.64 13.78 6.11
C PHE A 102 7.98 15.00 6.75
N ASP A 103 7.16 15.67 5.98
CA ASP A 103 6.50 16.89 6.37
C ASP A 103 5.19 16.60 7.14
N ARG A 104 4.83 17.49 8.07
CA ARG A 104 3.64 17.31 8.94
C ARG A 104 2.33 17.18 8.16
N ASN A 105 2.25 17.79 6.98
CA ASN A 105 1.05 17.79 6.14
C ASN A 105 1.14 16.73 5.01
N SER A 106 2.21 15.96 4.95
CA SER A 106 2.35 14.89 3.96
C SER A 106 1.83 13.57 4.51
N PRO A 107 1.01 12.83 3.75
CA PRO A 107 0.50 11.54 4.19
C PRO A 107 1.57 10.43 4.21
N TRP A 108 2.72 10.63 3.55
CA TRP A 108 3.85 9.70 3.51
C TRP A 108 5.18 10.44 3.41
N ALA A 109 6.27 9.72 3.66
CA ALA A 109 7.61 10.23 3.47
C ALA A 109 7.96 10.36 1.98
N THR A 110 8.87 11.27 1.65
CA THR A 110 9.35 11.52 0.28
C THR A 110 10.88 11.55 0.24
N LEU A 111 11.44 11.16 -0.90
CA LEU A 111 12.84 11.37 -1.24
C LEU A 111 12.93 12.49 -2.26
N ASP A 112 13.70 13.51 -1.96
CA ASP A 112 14.10 14.52 -2.96
C ASP A 112 15.36 14.01 -3.65
N LEU A 113 15.38 14.02 -4.96
CA LEU A 113 16.54 13.63 -5.76
C LEU A 113 17.32 14.85 -6.22
N TYR A 114 18.56 14.66 -6.68
CA TYR A 114 19.40 15.75 -7.17
C TYR A 114 18.97 16.32 -8.53
N ASP A 115 18.15 15.59 -9.28
CA ASP A 115 17.51 16.03 -10.54
C ASP A 115 16.19 16.79 -10.33
N ASP A 116 15.90 17.20 -9.08
CA ASP A 116 14.67 17.85 -8.63
C ASP A 116 13.40 17.00 -8.73
N GLU A 117 13.51 15.70 -9.02
CA GLU A 117 12.40 14.77 -8.88
C GLU A 117 12.13 14.41 -7.40
N THR A 118 10.88 14.05 -7.13
CA THR A 118 10.45 13.62 -5.79
C THR A 118 9.82 12.24 -5.87
N VAL A 119 10.34 11.29 -5.09
CA VAL A 119 9.82 9.92 -5.02
C VAL A 119 9.08 9.71 -3.72
N SER A 120 7.81 9.31 -3.80
CA SER A 120 6.98 8.99 -2.63
C SER A 120 7.32 7.61 -2.06
N VAL A 121 7.42 7.53 -0.73
CA VAL A 121 7.67 6.28 0.01
C VAL A 121 6.39 5.87 0.74
N HIS A 122 5.46 5.21 0.03
CA HIS A 122 4.16 4.81 0.56
C HIS A 122 4.24 3.79 1.71
N ALA A 123 5.40 3.22 1.95
CA ALA A 123 5.63 2.32 3.09
C ALA A 123 5.73 3.06 4.44
N LEU A 124 6.06 4.37 4.44
CA LEU A 124 6.20 5.20 5.63
C LEU A 124 5.09 6.24 5.65
N GLN A 125 3.96 5.88 6.26
CA GLN A 125 2.75 6.70 6.29
C GLN A 125 2.58 7.44 7.61
N ALA A 126 2.11 8.68 7.55
CA ALA A 126 1.78 9.48 8.73
C ALA A 126 0.77 8.78 9.66
N ALA A 127 -0.13 7.96 9.11
CA ALA A 127 -1.07 7.15 9.87
C ALA A 127 -0.39 6.17 10.84
N ASP A 128 0.82 5.69 10.53
CA ASP A 128 1.61 4.79 11.38
C ASP A 128 2.39 5.50 12.49
N LYS A 129 2.26 6.84 12.58
CA LYS A 129 2.81 7.70 13.65
C LYS A 129 4.29 7.41 13.93
N GLU A 130 4.60 7.01 15.17
CA GLU A 130 5.96 6.77 15.65
C GLU A 130 6.73 5.74 14.80
N TYR A 131 6.04 4.73 14.27
CA TYR A 131 6.67 3.74 13.39
C TYR A 131 7.21 4.37 12.09
N ALA A 132 6.46 5.30 11.49
CA ALA A 132 6.91 6.03 10.31
C ALA A 132 8.08 6.95 10.64
N VAL A 133 8.06 7.62 11.80
CA VAL A 133 9.16 8.48 12.27
C VAL A 133 10.44 7.66 12.48
N GLN A 134 10.36 6.48 13.10
CA GLN A 134 11.50 5.58 13.25
C GLN A 134 12.05 5.14 11.89
N GLY A 135 11.19 4.81 10.94
CA GLY A 135 11.59 4.47 9.58
C GLY A 135 12.34 5.61 8.89
N VAL A 136 11.81 6.83 8.97
CA VAL A 136 12.47 8.01 8.38
C VAL A 136 13.82 8.29 9.04
N ARG A 137 13.94 8.14 10.37
CA ARG A 137 15.20 8.29 11.08
C ARG A 137 16.24 7.27 10.62
N ALA A 138 15.83 6.00 10.48
CA ALA A 138 16.71 4.95 9.97
C ALA A 138 17.19 5.22 8.54
N LEU A 139 16.29 5.66 7.64
CA LEU A 139 16.66 6.03 6.27
C LEU A 139 17.63 7.22 6.24
N ARG A 140 17.40 8.24 7.08
CA ARG A 140 18.32 9.39 7.18
C ARG A 140 19.70 8.99 7.71
N ALA A 141 19.76 8.08 8.67
CA ALA A 141 21.04 7.59 9.20
C ALA A 141 21.84 6.85 8.12
N LEU A 142 21.18 5.95 7.34
CA LEU A 142 21.83 5.26 6.22
C LEU A 142 22.31 6.23 5.14
N HIS A 143 21.46 7.20 4.77
CA HIS A 143 21.83 8.23 3.78
C HIS A 143 23.04 9.05 4.24
N THR A 144 23.09 9.48 5.52
CA THR A 144 24.22 10.24 6.07
C THR A 144 25.48 9.38 6.08
N THR A 145 25.40 8.11 6.48
CA THR A 145 26.55 7.19 6.48
C THR A 145 27.09 6.98 5.07
N ALA A 146 26.20 6.79 4.09
CA ALA A 146 26.61 6.62 2.70
C ALA A 146 27.25 7.89 2.07
N ALA A 147 26.83 9.09 2.53
CA ALA A 147 27.40 10.36 2.07
C ALA A 147 28.79 10.63 2.67
N THR A 148 29.19 9.93 3.74
CA THR A 148 30.48 10.09 4.42
C THR A 148 31.47 8.97 4.12
N ALA A 149 31.05 7.94 3.37
CA ALA A 149 31.89 6.81 2.98
C ALA A 149 32.50 7.01 1.59
#